data_7d9e4b947d01d68c4424e156f08689c4
#
_entry.id   7d9e4b947d01d68c4424e156f08689c4
#
_cell.length_a   1.000
_cell.length_b   1.000
_cell.length_c   1.000
_cell.angle_alpha   90.00
_cell.angle_beta   90.00
_cell.angle_gamma   90.00
#
_symmetry.space_group_name_H-M   'P 1'
#
loop_
_entity.id
_entity.type
_entity.pdbx_description
1 polymer ?
#
loop_
_entity_poly.entity_id
_entity_poly.type
_entity_poly.pdbx_seq_one_letter_code
_entity_poly.pdbx_strand_id
1 'polypeptide(L)'
;MTDGPEALISHTVDASHWASADDLHEAIETTVPDIDLRIARTPPESMELLGSAEIVLAAFLPSASLEEATNLRWVQALSAGVDFFDLDALEDRGIVLTSAAGVHAEPVAEQVLGYVLLFERRIHTGIRQQSRTVWERYEGGEIRGKTLGIVGLGAIGERIASYGRAFDMTVIGTKRHPETAPDVVDEAFSPDGLFEVLKRSDYLVVACPLTEE
;
A
#
# COMPACT_ATOMS: atom_id res chain seq x y z
N MET A 1 -2.24 11.80 -35.54
CA MET A 1 -1.27 12.18 -34.50
C MET A 1 -2.11 12.76 -33.40
N THR A 2 -2.15 12.07 -32.28
CA THR A 2 -2.81 12.57 -31.06
C THR A 2 -2.00 13.77 -30.58
N ASP A 3 -2.69 14.90 -30.29
CA ASP A 3 -2.07 16.16 -29.82
C ASP A 3 -1.91 16.12 -28.28
N GLY A 4 -2.02 14.94 -27.68
CA GLY A 4 -1.92 14.69 -26.24
C GLY A 4 -0.52 14.36 -25.78
N PRO A 5 -0.27 14.32 -24.45
CA PRO A 5 1.03 13.99 -23.87
C PRO A 5 1.40 12.54 -24.19
N GLU A 6 2.70 12.31 -24.48
CA GLU A 6 3.23 10.96 -24.66
C GLU A 6 3.39 10.28 -23.31
N ALA A 7 2.73 9.13 -23.13
CA ALA A 7 2.80 8.36 -21.90
C ALA A 7 3.31 6.93 -22.17
N LEU A 8 4.08 6.42 -21.21
CA LEU A 8 4.70 5.11 -21.28
C LEU A 8 4.27 4.24 -20.09
N ILE A 9 3.72 3.08 -20.39
CA ILE A 9 3.64 1.97 -19.43
C ILE A 9 4.94 1.18 -19.51
N SER A 10 5.76 1.27 -18.48
CA SER A 10 7.06 0.61 -18.43
C SER A 10 6.92 -0.92 -18.30
N HIS A 11 7.88 -1.67 -18.86
CA HIS A 11 8.00 -3.13 -18.70
C HIS A 11 8.00 -3.59 -17.23
N THR A 12 8.30 -2.71 -16.28
CA THR A 12 8.31 -3.01 -14.85
C THR A 12 6.91 -3.26 -14.28
N VAL A 13 5.87 -2.86 -15.00
CA VAL A 13 4.46 -3.04 -14.58
C VAL A 13 4.08 -4.50 -14.50
N ASP A 14 4.35 -5.27 -15.56
CA ASP A 14 4.03 -6.71 -15.58
C ASP A 14 4.85 -7.51 -14.54
N ALA A 15 6.03 -7.02 -14.17
CA ALA A 15 6.85 -7.62 -13.13
C ALA A 15 6.28 -7.45 -11.71
N SER A 16 5.36 -6.52 -11.52
CA SER A 16 4.78 -6.20 -10.21
C SER A 16 3.73 -7.20 -9.72
N HIS A 17 3.17 -8.03 -10.59
CA HIS A 17 2.06 -8.95 -10.34
C HIS A 17 0.75 -8.32 -9.81
N TRP A 18 0.65 -6.99 -9.79
CA TRP A 18 -0.51 -6.26 -9.27
C TRP A 18 -1.45 -5.76 -10.36
N ALA A 19 -0.90 -5.48 -11.55
CA ALA A 19 -1.66 -5.04 -12.70
C ALA A 19 -0.99 -5.58 -13.98
N SER A 20 -1.79 -5.88 -14.99
CA SER A 20 -1.32 -6.14 -16.33
C SER A 20 -1.14 -4.82 -17.07
N ALA A 21 -0.07 -4.67 -17.83
CA ALA A 21 0.14 -3.49 -18.68
C ALA A 21 -0.99 -3.32 -19.70
N ASP A 22 -1.57 -4.41 -20.19
CA ASP A 22 -2.70 -4.38 -21.14
C ASP A 22 -3.99 -3.87 -20.48
N ASP A 23 -4.30 -4.33 -19.24
CA ASP A 23 -5.48 -3.87 -18.50
C ASP A 23 -5.38 -2.38 -18.16
N LEU A 24 -4.18 -1.92 -17.80
CA LEU A 24 -3.93 -0.49 -17.56
C LEU A 24 -4.08 0.33 -18.84
N HIS A 25 -3.56 -0.16 -19.94
CA HIS A 25 -3.66 0.51 -21.23
C HIS A 25 -5.13 0.70 -21.63
N GLU A 26 -5.94 -0.38 -21.59
CA GLU A 26 -7.37 -0.32 -21.91
C GLU A 26 -8.13 0.65 -21.00
N ALA A 27 -7.84 0.61 -19.69
CA ALA A 27 -8.50 1.49 -18.72
C ALA A 27 -8.14 2.97 -18.95
N ILE A 28 -6.87 3.27 -19.26
CA ILE A 28 -6.41 4.64 -19.50
C ILE A 28 -6.94 5.15 -20.83
N GLU A 29 -6.87 4.41 -21.92
CA GLU A 29 -7.42 4.83 -23.21
C GLU A 29 -8.92 5.11 -23.15
N THR A 30 -9.66 4.31 -22.35
CA THR A 30 -11.10 4.53 -22.15
C THR A 30 -11.38 5.83 -21.39
N THR A 31 -10.49 6.18 -20.43
CA THR A 31 -10.71 7.34 -19.52
C THR A 31 -10.11 8.62 -20.10
N VAL A 32 -9.00 8.53 -20.82
CA VAL A 32 -8.24 9.66 -21.37
C VAL A 32 -7.95 9.38 -22.86
N PRO A 33 -8.95 9.54 -23.74
CA PRO A 33 -8.83 9.11 -25.15
C PRO A 33 -7.81 9.91 -25.98
N ASP A 34 -7.39 11.09 -25.53
CA ASP A 34 -6.44 11.95 -26.24
C ASP A 34 -4.97 11.72 -25.85
N ILE A 35 -4.66 10.73 -24.98
CA ILE A 35 -3.30 10.40 -24.57
C ILE A 35 -2.61 9.51 -25.63
N ASP A 36 -1.34 9.81 -25.98
CA ASP A 36 -0.50 8.89 -26.78
C ASP A 36 0.16 7.88 -25.84
N LEU A 37 -0.53 6.78 -25.57
CA LEU A 37 -0.11 5.77 -24.59
C LEU A 37 0.58 4.59 -25.28
N ARG A 38 1.80 4.28 -24.85
CA ARG A 38 2.62 3.16 -25.34
C ARG A 38 2.96 2.19 -24.24
N ILE A 39 3.10 0.91 -24.61
CA ILE A 39 3.54 -0.14 -23.69
C ILE A 39 4.93 -0.61 -24.09
N ALA A 40 5.86 -0.61 -23.16
CA ALA A 40 7.13 -1.32 -23.32
C ALA A 40 7.03 -2.70 -22.68
N ARG A 41 7.43 -3.73 -23.41
CA ARG A 41 7.41 -5.12 -22.94
C ARG A 41 8.77 -5.60 -22.41
N THR A 42 9.82 -4.89 -22.79
CA THR A 42 11.20 -5.25 -22.45
C THR A 42 11.97 -4.04 -21.93
N PRO A 43 13.07 -4.26 -21.17
CA PRO A 43 13.93 -3.17 -20.73
C PRO A 43 14.47 -2.30 -21.88
N PRO A 44 14.95 -2.84 -23.01
CA PRO A 44 15.39 -2.02 -24.14
C PRO A 44 14.28 -1.14 -24.72
N GLU A 45 13.06 -1.67 -24.88
CA GLU A 45 11.91 -0.89 -25.35
C GLU A 45 11.55 0.24 -24.38
N SER A 46 11.61 -0.04 -23.06
CA SER A 46 11.39 1.02 -22.06
C SER A 46 12.39 2.14 -22.18
N MET A 47 13.66 1.83 -22.39
CA MET A 47 14.70 2.86 -22.56
C MET A 47 14.50 3.67 -23.83
N GLU A 48 14.16 3.02 -24.95
CA GLU A 48 13.91 3.69 -26.24
C GLU A 48 12.73 4.66 -26.14
N LEU A 49 11.59 4.21 -25.57
CA LEU A 49 10.35 4.99 -25.47
C LEU A 49 10.44 6.08 -24.39
N LEU A 50 11.29 5.90 -23.36
CA LEU A 50 11.46 6.86 -22.28
C LEU A 50 11.99 8.21 -22.76
N GLY A 51 12.80 8.23 -23.83
CA GLY A 51 13.38 9.45 -24.38
C GLY A 51 12.35 10.48 -24.88
N SER A 52 11.16 10.02 -25.33
CA SER A 52 10.08 10.90 -25.79
C SER A 52 8.96 11.06 -24.75
N ALA A 53 8.85 10.16 -23.80
CA ALA A 53 7.74 10.14 -22.85
C ALA A 53 7.76 11.35 -21.90
N GLU A 54 6.59 11.98 -21.74
CA GLU A 54 6.34 13.02 -20.73
C GLU A 54 5.82 12.42 -19.43
N ILE A 55 5.15 11.27 -19.50
CA ILE A 55 4.54 10.56 -18.37
C ILE A 55 5.01 9.11 -18.39
N VAL A 56 5.38 8.56 -17.22
CA VAL A 56 5.74 7.15 -17.07
C VAL A 56 4.96 6.50 -15.95
N LEU A 57 4.34 5.37 -16.25
CA LEU A 57 3.75 4.47 -15.26
C LEU A 57 4.73 3.32 -15.02
N ALA A 58 5.20 3.13 -13.80
CA ALA A 58 6.23 2.15 -13.47
C ALA A 58 6.06 1.58 -12.06
N ALA A 59 6.47 0.32 -11.86
CA ALA A 59 6.61 -0.25 -10.52
C ALA A 59 7.92 0.23 -9.85
N PHE A 60 8.96 0.43 -10.65
CA PHE A 60 10.22 1.08 -10.28
C PHE A 60 10.87 1.72 -11.51
N LEU A 61 11.71 2.72 -11.29
CA LEU A 61 12.45 3.41 -12.34
C LEU A 61 13.92 3.54 -11.90
N PRO A 62 14.86 2.82 -12.55
CA PRO A 62 16.27 2.94 -12.22
C PRO A 62 16.79 4.37 -12.45
N SER A 63 17.64 4.88 -11.54
CA SER A 63 18.22 6.23 -11.64
C SER A 63 18.96 6.44 -12.97
N ALA A 64 19.66 5.41 -13.48
CA ALA A 64 20.32 5.47 -14.76
C ALA A 64 19.37 5.72 -15.95
N SER A 65 18.10 5.32 -15.82
CA SER A 65 17.10 5.56 -16.88
C SER A 65 16.70 7.03 -16.99
N LEU A 66 16.88 7.80 -15.93
CA LEU A 66 16.54 9.22 -15.91
C LEU A 66 17.44 10.04 -16.85
N GLU A 67 18.64 9.55 -17.19
CA GLU A 67 19.55 10.24 -18.11
C GLU A 67 18.94 10.33 -19.52
N GLU A 68 18.22 9.30 -19.95
CA GLU A 68 17.53 9.24 -21.25
C GLU A 68 16.16 9.96 -21.23
N ALA A 69 15.59 10.16 -20.06
CA ALA A 69 14.23 10.70 -19.86
C ALA A 69 14.22 12.25 -19.98
N THR A 70 14.54 12.79 -21.17
CA THR A 70 14.72 14.23 -21.37
C THR A 70 13.44 15.04 -21.34
N ASN A 71 12.29 14.42 -21.66
CA ASN A 71 10.97 15.04 -21.70
C ASN A 71 10.10 14.71 -20.49
N LEU A 72 10.57 13.83 -19.59
CA LEU A 72 9.80 13.31 -18.49
C LEU A 72 9.42 14.43 -17.49
N ARG A 73 8.14 14.52 -17.18
CA ARG A 73 7.55 15.50 -16.26
C ARG A 73 6.81 14.86 -15.10
N TRP A 74 6.31 13.63 -15.29
CA TRP A 74 5.53 12.95 -14.29
C TRP A 74 5.80 11.45 -14.29
N VAL A 75 6.04 10.90 -13.09
CA VAL A 75 6.12 9.47 -12.82
C VAL A 75 4.95 9.06 -11.94
N GLN A 76 4.12 8.14 -12.42
CA GLN A 76 3.13 7.43 -11.61
C GLN A 76 3.74 6.11 -11.13
N ALA A 77 4.11 6.03 -9.85
CA ALA A 77 4.46 4.77 -9.22
C ALA A 77 3.21 3.90 -9.02
N LEU A 78 3.24 2.66 -9.50
CA LEU A 78 2.16 1.68 -9.28
C LEU A 78 2.28 0.96 -7.94
N SER A 79 3.32 1.25 -7.17
CA SER A 79 3.49 0.84 -5.78
C SER A 79 2.93 1.88 -4.82
N ALA A 80 2.54 1.45 -3.62
CA ALA A 80 2.15 2.38 -2.55
C ALA A 80 3.37 3.09 -1.95
N GLY A 81 4.49 2.36 -1.79
CA GLY A 81 5.78 2.92 -1.38
C GLY A 81 6.57 3.46 -2.57
N VAL A 82 7.46 4.42 -2.29
CA VAL A 82 8.30 5.10 -3.29
C VAL A 82 9.79 4.84 -3.10
N ASP A 83 10.15 3.92 -2.23
CA ASP A 83 11.55 3.59 -1.86
C ASP A 83 12.39 3.05 -3.04
N PHE A 84 11.72 2.64 -4.12
CA PHE A 84 12.36 2.15 -5.36
C PHE A 84 12.61 3.25 -6.41
N PHE A 85 12.37 4.51 -6.02
CA PHE A 85 12.59 5.67 -6.87
C PHE A 85 13.64 6.57 -6.24
N ASP A 86 14.49 7.15 -7.08
CA ASP A 86 15.50 8.13 -6.68
C ASP A 86 14.83 9.50 -6.54
N LEU A 87 14.35 9.79 -5.32
CA LEU A 87 13.57 10.99 -5.04
C LEU A 87 14.38 12.26 -5.29
N ASP A 88 15.67 12.25 -4.93
CA ASP A 88 16.56 13.39 -5.10
C ASP A 88 16.77 13.69 -6.59
N ALA A 89 17.02 12.65 -7.39
CA ALA A 89 17.21 12.80 -8.84
C ALA A 89 15.92 13.25 -9.56
N LEU A 90 14.74 12.86 -9.09
CA LEU A 90 13.46 13.33 -9.62
C LEU A 90 13.22 14.80 -9.26
N GLU A 91 13.48 15.18 -8.00
CA GLU A 91 13.33 16.56 -7.51
C GLU A 91 14.28 17.52 -8.24
N ASP A 92 15.57 17.18 -8.38
CA ASP A 92 16.56 17.97 -9.09
C ASP A 92 16.19 18.27 -10.55
N ARG A 93 15.39 17.38 -11.17
CA ARG A 93 14.90 17.54 -12.54
C ARG A 93 13.49 18.16 -12.62
N GLY A 94 12.86 18.45 -11.49
CA GLY A 94 11.50 18.96 -11.42
C GLY A 94 10.44 17.97 -11.90
N ILE A 95 10.71 16.65 -11.80
CA ILE A 95 9.79 15.58 -12.19
C ILE A 95 8.86 15.29 -11.02
N VAL A 96 7.55 15.34 -11.26
CA VAL A 96 6.53 15.01 -10.24
C VAL A 96 6.45 13.50 -10.07
N LEU A 97 6.50 13.01 -8.83
CA LEU A 97 6.22 11.63 -8.49
C LEU A 97 4.90 11.52 -7.74
N THR A 98 4.03 10.66 -8.22
CA THR A 98 2.82 10.23 -7.51
C THR A 98 2.83 8.72 -7.30
N SER A 99 2.16 8.24 -6.27
CA SER A 99 2.14 6.81 -5.95
C SER A 99 0.70 6.29 -5.81
N ALA A 100 0.55 4.97 -5.85
CA ALA A 100 -0.71 4.29 -5.58
C ALA A 100 -0.98 4.17 -4.06
N ALA A 101 -0.64 5.23 -3.29
CA ALA A 101 -0.87 5.24 -1.85
C ALA A 101 -2.35 5.02 -1.52
N GLY A 102 -2.61 4.16 -0.52
CA GLY A 102 -3.96 3.87 -0.04
C GLY A 102 -4.65 2.67 -0.71
N VAL A 103 -4.24 2.22 -1.91
CA VAL A 103 -4.87 1.08 -2.60
C VAL A 103 -4.80 -0.23 -1.80
N HIS A 104 -3.80 -0.37 -0.95
CA HIS A 104 -3.61 -1.54 -0.10
C HIS A 104 -4.31 -1.45 1.26
N ALA A 105 -4.96 -0.32 1.58
CA ALA A 105 -5.57 -0.13 2.90
C ALA A 105 -6.65 -1.18 3.18
N GLU A 106 -7.52 -1.43 2.21
CA GLU A 106 -8.60 -2.41 2.32
C GLU A 106 -8.08 -3.84 2.47
N PRO A 107 -7.33 -4.41 1.50
CA PRO A 107 -6.92 -5.81 1.58
C PRO A 107 -6.00 -6.10 2.76
N VAL A 108 -5.15 -5.13 3.17
CA VAL A 108 -4.30 -5.31 4.35
C VAL A 108 -5.12 -5.28 5.63
N ALA A 109 -6.13 -4.39 5.74
CA ALA A 109 -7.00 -4.34 6.91
C ALA A 109 -7.82 -5.63 7.06
N GLU A 110 -8.36 -6.17 5.97
CA GLU A 110 -9.05 -7.48 5.95
C GLU A 110 -8.11 -8.61 6.41
N GLN A 111 -6.89 -8.63 5.91
CA GLN A 111 -5.90 -9.64 6.27
C GLN A 111 -5.56 -9.57 7.76
N VAL A 112 -5.37 -8.37 8.32
CA VAL A 112 -5.07 -8.16 9.74
C VAL A 112 -6.22 -8.67 10.61
N LEU A 113 -7.46 -8.29 10.31
CA LEU A 113 -8.63 -8.77 11.05
C LEU A 113 -8.82 -10.29 10.88
N GLY A 114 -8.52 -10.81 9.70
CA GLY A 114 -8.48 -12.26 9.48
C GLY A 114 -7.51 -12.97 10.44
N TYR A 115 -6.31 -12.43 10.65
CA TYR A 115 -5.36 -12.98 11.63
C TYR A 115 -5.83 -12.83 13.07
N VAL A 116 -6.36 -11.69 13.46
CA VAL A 116 -6.91 -11.48 14.82
C VAL A 116 -8.00 -12.53 15.12
N LEU A 117 -8.95 -12.71 14.18
CA LEU A 117 -9.99 -13.71 14.30
C LEU A 117 -9.46 -15.16 14.28
N LEU A 118 -8.47 -15.44 13.41
CA LEU A 118 -7.82 -16.75 13.33
C LEU A 118 -7.25 -17.18 14.70
N PHE A 119 -6.54 -16.25 15.34
CA PHE A 119 -5.92 -16.53 16.64
C PHE A 119 -6.93 -16.57 17.77
N GLU A 120 -7.79 -15.56 17.90
CA GLU A 120 -8.75 -15.48 18.99
C GLU A 120 -9.77 -16.60 18.96
N ARG A 121 -10.34 -16.90 17.77
CA ARG A 121 -11.29 -18.00 17.59
C ARG A 121 -10.63 -19.37 17.48
N ARG A 122 -9.29 -19.44 17.52
CA ARG A 122 -8.50 -20.67 17.37
C ARG A 122 -8.83 -21.45 16.08
N ILE A 123 -9.16 -20.73 15.00
CA ILE A 123 -9.56 -21.34 13.72
C ILE A 123 -8.45 -22.26 13.19
N HIS A 124 -7.18 -21.90 13.42
CA HIS A 124 -6.01 -22.73 13.08
C HIS A 124 -6.05 -24.12 13.77
N THR A 125 -6.67 -24.24 14.95
CA THR A 125 -6.86 -25.54 15.62
C THR A 125 -7.87 -26.39 14.83
N GLY A 126 -9.00 -25.82 14.42
CA GLY A 126 -9.98 -26.52 13.58
C GLY A 126 -9.40 -26.98 12.24
N ILE A 127 -8.59 -26.13 11.57
CA ILE A 127 -7.90 -26.48 10.32
C ILE A 127 -6.96 -27.69 10.54
N ARG A 128 -6.19 -27.71 11.63
CA ARG A 128 -5.31 -28.82 11.97
C ARG A 128 -6.06 -30.10 12.29
N GLN A 129 -7.19 -30.01 12.97
CA GLN A 129 -8.07 -31.15 13.25
C GLN A 129 -8.66 -31.69 11.95
N GLN A 130 -9.13 -30.83 11.07
CA GLN A 130 -9.67 -31.23 9.76
C GLN A 130 -8.65 -32.04 8.95
N SER A 131 -7.41 -31.59 8.89
CA SER A 131 -6.33 -32.30 8.17
C SER A 131 -5.99 -33.67 8.75
N ARG A 132 -6.36 -33.91 10.01
CA ARG A 132 -6.15 -35.19 10.73
C ARG A 132 -7.42 -36.02 10.87
N THR A 133 -8.54 -35.56 10.26
CA THR A 133 -9.87 -36.21 10.38
C THR A 133 -10.29 -36.34 11.85
N VAL A 134 -9.94 -35.37 12.70
CA VAL A 134 -10.29 -35.31 14.12
C VAL A 134 -11.50 -34.39 14.30
N TRP A 135 -12.51 -34.85 15.02
CA TRP A 135 -13.69 -34.08 15.38
C TRP A 135 -13.75 -33.89 16.90
N GLU A 136 -13.06 -32.84 17.37
CA GLU A 136 -13.03 -32.46 18.77
C GLU A 136 -13.47 -31.01 18.95
N ARG A 137 -14.24 -30.75 20.00
CA ARG A 137 -14.63 -29.38 20.35
C ARG A 137 -13.42 -28.64 20.92
N TYR A 138 -13.22 -27.38 20.47
CA TYR A 138 -12.24 -26.48 21.05
C TYR A 138 -12.90 -25.13 21.37
N GLU A 139 -12.37 -24.43 22.37
CA GLU A 139 -12.86 -23.12 22.78
C GLU A 139 -12.00 -22.02 22.16
N GLY A 140 -12.63 -20.94 21.70
CA GLY A 140 -11.99 -19.69 21.28
C GLY A 140 -12.52 -18.55 22.15
N GLY A 141 -11.74 -17.46 22.22
CA GLY A 141 -12.15 -16.22 22.88
C GLY A 141 -13.00 -15.32 21.98
N GLU A 142 -13.23 -14.10 22.42
CA GLU A 142 -13.95 -13.05 21.70
C GLU A 142 -13.06 -11.80 21.60
N ILE A 143 -13.09 -11.11 20.46
CA ILE A 143 -12.32 -9.87 20.25
C ILE A 143 -13.04 -8.64 20.79
N ARG A 144 -14.34 -8.72 21.03
CA ARG A 144 -15.12 -7.65 21.64
C ARG A 144 -14.48 -7.18 22.97
N GLY A 145 -14.32 -5.87 23.12
CA GLY A 145 -13.76 -5.26 24.32
C GLY A 145 -12.24 -5.42 24.48
N LYS A 146 -11.58 -6.14 23.58
CA LYS A 146 -10.12 -6.19 23.53
C LYS A 146 -9.54 -4.93 22.91
N THR A 147 -8.30 -4.63 23.24
CA THR A 147 -7.58 -3.45 22.74
C THR A 147 -6.75 -3.80 21.51
N LEU A 148 -7.04 -3.11 20.41
CA LEU A 148 -6.27 -3.13 19.18
C LEU A 148 -5.32 -1.92 19.19
N GLY A 149 -4.02 -2.16 19.35
CA GLY A 149 -2.99 -1.15 19.23
C GLY A 149 -2.47 -1.06 17.81
N ILE A 150 -2.32 0.15 17.28
CA ILE A 150 -1.87 0.41 15.92
C ILE A 150 -0.69 1.37 15.94
N VAL A 151 0.48 0.89 15.55
CA VAL A 151 1.66 1.74 15.36
C VAL A 151 1.65 2.27 13.94
N GLY A 152 1.30 3.56 13.80
CA GLY A 152 1.16 4.22 12.50
C GLY A 152 -0.30 4.29 12.01
N LEU A 153 -0.99 5.36 12.39
CA LEU A 153 -2.34 5.68 11.91
C LEU A 153 -2.26 6.48 10.59
N GLY A 154 -1.75 5.84 9.53
CA GLY A 154 -1.86 6.26 8.13
C GLY A 154 -3.04 5.55 7.45
N ALA A 155 -3.12 5.58 6.11
CA ALA A 155 -4.25 5.01 5.36
C ALA A 155 -4.57 3.54 5.74
N ILE A 156 -3.55 2.69 5.90
CA ILE A 156 -3.71 1.29 6.32
C ILE A 156 -4.16 1.23 7.78
N GLY A 157 -3.47 1.95 8.68
CA GLY A 157 -3.79 1.93 10.12
C GLY A 157 -5.20 2.46 10.42
N GLU A 158 -5.64 3.50 9.73
CA GLU A 158 -6.99 4.05 9.87
C GLU A 158 -8.06 3.08 9.37
N ARG A 159 -7.78 2.32 8.29
CA ARG A 159 -8.69 1.28 7.81
C ARG A 159 -8.79 0.12 8.79
N ILE A 160 -7.65 -0.32 9.35
CA ILE A 160 -7.62 -1.34 10.41
C ILE A 160 -8.40 -0.85 11.65
N ALA A 161 -8.24 0.41 12.05
CA ALA A 161 -8.97 1.02 13.14
C ALA A 161 -10.49 0.94 12.92
N SER A 162 -10.95 1.27 11.71
CA SER A 162 -12.37 1.20 11.33
C SER A 162 -12.92 -0.21 11.49
N TYR A 163 -12.16 -1.23 11.10
CA TYR A 163 -12.57 -2.62 11.29
C TYR A 163 -12.55 -3.04 12.76
N GLY A 164 -11.52 -2.64 13.54
CA GLY A 164 -11.50 -2.89 14.97
C GLY A 164 -12.74 -2.34 15.69
N ARG A 165 -13.14 -1.13 15.35
CA ARG A 165 -14.39 -0.50 15.88
C ARG A 165 -15.64 -1.24 15.50
N ALA A 166 -15.72 -1.72 14.25
CA ALA A 166 -16.88 -2.52 13.79
C ALA A 166 -17.04 -3.84 14.57
N PHE A 167 -15.97 -4.33 15.18
CA PHE A 167 -15.97 -5.50 16.06
C PHE A 167 -16.03 -5.15 17.56
N ASP A 168 -16.41 -3.92 17.92
CA ASP A 168 -16.48 -3.44 19.30
C ASP A 168 -15.15 -3.57 20.08
N MET A 169 -14.01 -3.44 19.41
CA MET A 169 -12.70 -3.33 20.06
C MET A 169 -12.44 -1.89 20.53
N THR A 170 -11.62 -1.75 21.55
CA THR A 170 -10.99 -0.46 21.89
C THR A 170 -9.81 -0.25 20.95
N VAL A 171 -9.77 0.88 20.23
CA VAL A 171 -8.71 1.17 19.26
C VAL A 171 -7.83 2.31 19.76
N ILE A 172 -6.54 2.02 19.94
CA ILE A 172 -5.52 3.01 20.30
C ILE A 172 -4.37 2.97 19.30
N GLY A 173 -3.66 4.07 19.11
CA GLY A 173 -2.54 4.02 18.16
C GLY A 173 -1.61 5.22 18.21
N THR A 174 -0.54 5.16 17.41
CA THR A 174 0.40 6.27 17.26
C THR A 174 0.24 6.96 15.91
N LYS A 175 0.36 8.29 15.92
CA LYS A 175 0.36 9.15 14.74
C LYS A 175 1.30 10.32 14.97
N ARG A 176 2.01 10.78 13.94
CA ARG A 176 2.91 11.96 14.04
C ARG A 176 2.16 13.20 14.53
N HIS A 177 0.91 13.34 14.10
CA HIS A 177 -0.02 14.41 14.49
C HIS A 177 -1.28 13.78 15.09
N PRO A 178 -1.29 13.44 16.40
CA PRO A 178 -2.40 12.72 17.05
C PRO A 178 -3.74 13.43 16.93
N GLU A 179 -3.72 14.77 16.88
CA GLU A 179 -4.90 15.63 16.72
C GLU A 179 -5.62 15.43 15.37
N THR A 180 -4.97 14.76 14.41
CA THR A 180 -5.55 14.43 13.11
C THR A 180 -6.03 12.97 13.04
N ALA A 181 -6.08 12.26 14.16
CA ALA A 181 -6.59 10.90 14.19
C ALA A 181 -8.10 10.88 13.90
N PRO A 182 -8.60 9.87 13.18
CA PRO A 182 -10.03 9.77 12.89
C PRO A 182 -10.83 9.38 14.14
N ASP A 183 -12.12 9.73 14.15
CA ASP A 183 -13.05 9.48 15.27
C ASP A 183 -13.22 7.98 15.63
N VAL A 184 -12.80 7.08 14.76
CA VAL A 184 -12.83 5.63 15.01
C VAL A 184 -11.72 5.17 15.95
N VAL A 185 -10.74 6.04 16.27
CA VAL A 185 -9.65 5.78 17.22
C VAL A 185 -10.03 6.37 18.56
N ASP A 186 -10.05 5.54 19.61
CA ASP A 186 -10.43 5.99 20.96
C ASP A 186 -9.36 6.89 21.59
N GLU A 187 -8.09 6.59 21.35
CA GLU A 187 -6.96 7.38 21.85
C GLU A 187 -5.76 7.33 20.90
N ALA A 188 -5.29 8.49 20.47
CA ALA A 188 -4.13 8.63 19.62
C ALA A 188 -2.97 9.28 20.39
N PHE A 189 -1.78 8.72 20.21
CA PHE A 189 -0.54 9.18 20.84
C PHE A 189 0.45 9.70 19.79
N SER A 190 1.34 10.59 20.20
CA SER A 190 2.55 10.88 19.43
C SER A 190 3.48 9.64 19.41
N PRO A 191 4.51 9.57 18.56
CA PRO A 191 5.48 8.47 18.56
C PRO A 191 6.08 8.18 19.95
N ASP A 192 6.30 9.19 20.78
CA ASP A 192 6.79 9.04 22.17
C ASP A 192 5.85 8.22 23.05
N GLY A 193 4.57 8.17 22.73
CA GLY A 193 3.57 7.37 23.43
C GLY A 193 3.51 5.89 23.03
N LEU A 194 4.45 5.41 22.21
CA LEU A 194 4.49 4.03 21.74
C LEU A 194 4.39 3.01 22.88
N PHE A 195 5.10 3.22 23.99
CA PHE A 195 5.08 2.29 25.12
C PHE A 195 3.70 2.17 25.79
N GLU A 196 2.89 3.23 25.79
CA GLU A 196 1.51 3.16 26.29
C GLU A 196 0.63 2.31 25.36
N VAL A 197 0.81 2.45 24.04
CA VAL A 197 0.11 1.59 23.06
C VAL A 197 0.51 0.13 23.27
N LEU A 198 1.81 -0.17 23.34
CA LEU A 198 2.32 -1.53 23.55
C LEU A 198 1.76 -2.17 24.83
N LYS A 199 1.78 -1.45 25.93
CA LYS A 199 1.38 -1.95 27.25
C LYS A 199 -0.11 -2.28 27.33
N ARG A 200 -0.95 -1.54 26.61
CA ARG A 200 -2.41 -1.64 26.70
C ARG A 200 -3.01 -2.54 25.63
N SER A 201 -2.24 -2.97 24.64
CA SER A 201 -2.74 -3.73 23.49
C SER A 201 -2.85 -5.23 23.80
N ASP A 202 -3.99 -5.82 23.48
CA ASP A 202 -4.16 -7.29 23.36
C ASP A 202 -3.63 -7.78 22.00
N TYR A 203 -3.82 -6.96 20.95
CA TYR A 203 -3.32 -7.15 19.61
C TYR A 203 -2.57 -5.90 19.15
N LEU A 204 -1.40 -6.08 18.57
CA LEU A 204 -0.59 -4.99 18.06
C LEU A 204 -0.38 -5.14 16.55
N VAL A 205 -0.61 -4.05 15.85
CA VAL A 205 -0.36 -3.94 14.41
C VAL A 205 0.70 -2.86 14.18
N VAL A 206 1.70 -3.17 13.36
CA VAL A 206 2.71 -2.20 12.93
C VAL A 206 2.41 -1.85 11.47
N ALA A 207 2.00 -0.61 11.22
CA ALA A 207 1.61 -0.08 9.92
C ALA A 207 2.32 1.27 9.62
N CYS A 208 3.50 1.45 10.17
CA CYS A 208 4.37 2.60 9.88
C CYS A 208 5.50 2.19 8.93
N PRO A 209 6.08 3.14 8.18
CA PRO A 209 7.31 2.91 7.42
C PRO A 209 8.46 2.49 8.35
N LEU A 210 9.40 1.71 7.80
CA LEU A 210 10.68 1.46 8.47
C LEU A 210 11.55 2.71 8.31
N THR A 211 11.93 3.33 9.42
CA THR A 211 12.85 4.48 9.47
C THR A 211 14.14 4.07 10.18
N GLU A 212 15.19 4.88 10.03
CA GLU A 212 16.47 4.66 10.74
C GLU A 212 16.41 5.10 12.21
N GLU A 213 15.32 5.73 12.65
CA GLU A 213 15.05 6.17 14.02
C GLU A 213 14.34 5.12 14.87
#